data_cc3859bca3859d6a456cec55f901749a
#
_entry.id   cc3859bca3859d6a456cec55f901749a
#
_cell.length_a   1.000
_cell.length_b   1.000
_cell.length_c   1.000
_cell.angle_alpha   90.00
_cell.angle_beta   90.00
_cell.angle_gamma   90.00
#
_symmetry.space_group_name_H-M   'P 1'
#
loop_
_entity.id
_entity.type
_entity.pdbx_description
1 polymer ?
#
loop_
_entity_poly.entity_id
_entity_poly.type
_entity_poly.pdbx_seq_one_letter_code
_entity_poly.pdbx_strand_id
1 'polypeptide(L)'
;MPLPSLNALQAAEAVGRLGSLSRAADALGVTPSAVSHRLRGLEQQLGLGLFERREAGLVPTAAGRRLLPGLSEGFQRIAAAVAEATAQERGTVTVTCGLAFAAKWLVPRLVGLAARHPELEVRLVTTSRLVEFDREDIDLGIRFGRGRWPGLKAELVAPQPLIPVCAPAIAAALADPADGPARATPLIEDEQSLFGWDAWLAAGGPATLAGHPRRRFPDASLAVEAALAGHGIWLAWPLLVDDALQSGRLVRAFPDRIDAGLGYWLVSTPARWRRPEAARFRGWLTSTLGE
;
A
#
# COMPACT_ATOMS: atom_id res chain seq x y z
N MET A 1 -20.89 -3.53 -33.34
CA MET A 1 -22.16 -3.18 -32.69
C MET A 1 -21.96 -1.83 -32.00
N PRO A 2 -22.82 -0.82 -32.20
CA PRO A 2 -22.68 0.45 -31.52
C PRO A 2 -22.86 0.26 -30.00
N LEU A 3 -22.18 1.07 -29.22
CA LEU A 3 -22.25 1.02 -27.76
C LEU A 3 -23.70 1.35 -27.32
N PRO A 4 -24.29 0.60 -26.39
CA PRO A 4 -25.58 0.93 -25.79
C PRO A 4 -25.55 2.29 -25.08
N SER A 5 -26.74 2.85 -24.78
CA SER A 5 -26.87 4.10 -24.02
C SER A 5 -26.14 4.03 -22.68
N LEU A 6 -25.30 5.02 -22.36
CA LEU A 6 -24.58 5.10 -21.08
C LEU A 6 -25.55 5.06 -19.89
N ASN A 7 -26.72 5.69 -20.01
CA ASN A 7 -27.74 5.65 -18.94
C ASN A 7 -28.30 4.25 -18.72
N ALA A 8 -28.40 3.43 -19.77
CA ALA A 8 -28.86 2.06 -19.65
C ALA A 8 -27.78 1.14 -19.05
N LEU A 9 -26.51 1.34 -19.44
CA LEU A 9 -25.36 0.67 -18.84
C LEU A 9 -25.19 1.03 -17.36
N GLN A 10 -25.37 2.31 -17.01
CA GLN A 10 -25.31 2.77 -15.62
C GLN A 10 -26.46 2.18 -14.77
N ALA A 11 -27.66 2.07 -15.32
CA ALA A 11 -28.77 1.41 -14.64
C ALA A 11 -28.46 -0.07 -14.37
N ALA A 12 -27.88 -0.80 -15.33
CA ALA A 12 -27.47 -2.18 -15.15
C ALA A 12 -26.36 -2.34 -14.09
N GLU A 13 -25.35 -1.47 -14.08
CA GLU A 13 -24.30 -1.46 -13.05
C GLU A 13 -24.91 -1.25 -11.66
N ALA A 14 -25.74 -0.22 -11.48
CA ALA A 14 -26.35 0.09 -10.20
C ALA A 14 -27.24 -1.05 -9.67
N VAL A 15 -28.03 -1.68 -10.55
CA VAL A 15 -28.83 -2.86 -10.19
C VAL A 15 -27.95 -4.05 -9.82
N GLY A 16 -26.88 -4.28 -10.55
CA GLY A 16 -25.92 -5.35 -10.27
C GLY A 16 -25.24 -5.21 -8.91
N ARG A 17 -24.83 -3.99 -8.57
CA ARG A 17 -24.16 -3.66 -7.31
C ARG A 17 -25.12 -3.67 -6.11
N LEU A 18 -26.34 -3.20 -6.29
CA LEU A 18 -27.31 -2.98 -5.20
C LEU A 18 -28.33 -4.11 -5.05
N GLY A 19 -28.48 -4.97 -6.06
CA GLY A 19 -29.42 -6.11 -6.06
C GLY A 19 -30.93 -5.71 -6.06
N SER A 20 -31.25 -4.44 -6.28
CA SER A 20 -32.61 -3.90 -6.15
C SER A 20 -32.86 -2.73 -7.10
N LEU A 21 -34.01 -2.76 -7.81
CA LEU A 21 -34.44 -1.65 -8.68
C LEU A 21 -34.69 -0.36 -7.89
N SER A 22 -35.29 -0.46 -6.71
CA SER A 22 -35.58 0.72 -5.86
C SER A 22 -34.28 1.36 -5.36
N ARG A 23 -33.37 0.58 -4.80
CA ARG A 23 -32.06 1.09 -4.33
C ARG A 23 -31.22 1.66 -5.48
N ALA A 24 -31.27 1.05 -6.67
CA ALA A 24 -30.61 1.59 -7.85
C ALA A 24 -31.26 2.91 -8.32
N ALA A 25 -32.58 3.02 -8.25
CA ALA A 25 -33.30 4.24 -8.57
C ALA A 25 -32.93 5.39 -7.62
N ASP A 26 -32.91 5.12 -6.32
CA ASP A 26 -32.49 6.11 -5.30
C ASP A 26 -31.05 6.58 -5.57
N ALA A 27 -30.13 5.64 -5.85
CA ALA A 27 -28.73 5.96 -6.12
C ALA A 27 -28.53 6.78 -7.42
N LEU A 28 -29.43 6.64 -8.39
CA LEU A 28 -29.37 7.34 -9.68
C LEU A 28 -30.25 8.58 -9.75
N GLY A 29 -31.00 8.91 -8.70
CA GLY A 29 -31.91 10.04 -8.67
C GLY A 29 -33.07 9.93 -9.68
N VAL A 30 -33.58 8.72 -9.93
CA VAL A 30 -34.66 8.45 -10.90
C VAL A 30 -35.73 7.55 -10.28
N THR A 31 -36.82 7.30 -11.00
CA THR A 31 -37.87 6.37 -10.53
C THR A 31 -37.50 4.89 -10.78
N PRO A 32 -37.99 3.93 -9.97
CA PRO A 32 -37.80 2.52 -10.20
C PRO A 32 -38.33 2.05 -11.58
N SER A 33 -39.39 2.63 -12.08
CA SER A 33 -39.92 2.37 -13.42
C SER A 33 -38.93 2.79 -14.52
N ALA A 34 -38.27 3.95 -14.35
CA ALA A 34 -37.25 4.42 -15.30
C ALA A 34 -36.05 3.46 -15.35
N VAL A 35 -35.56 2.97 -14.19
CA VAL A 35 -34.48 1.97 -14.11
C VAL A 35 -34.93 0.68 -14.81
N SER A 36 -36.13 0.18 -14.52
CA SER A 36 -36.67 -1.03 -15.15
C SER A 36 -36.82 -0.87 -16.67
N HIS A 37 -37.24 0.29 -17.15
CA HIS A 37 -37.36 0.58 -18.58
C HIS A 37 -35.99 0.60 -19.27
N ARG A 38 -35.00 1.29 -18.68
CA ARG A 38 -33.62 1.34 -19.20
C ARG A 38 -32.99 -0.04 -19.26
N LEU A 39 -33.19 -0.85 -18.21
CA LEU A 39 -32.65 -2.19 -18.13
C LEU A 39 -33.25 -3.10 -19.21
N ARG A 40 -34.59 -3.10 -19.38
CA ARG A 40 -35.26 -3.86 -20.45
C ARG A 40 -34.80 -3.45 -21.84
N GLY A 41 -34.67 -2.15 -22.10
CA GLY A 41 -34.14 -1.65 -23.38
C GLY A 41 -32.70 -2.14 -23.65
N LEU A 42 -31.85 -2.17 -22.62
CA LEU A 42 -30.50 -2.71 -22.75
C LEU A 42 -30.50 -4.21 -23.07
N GLU A 43 -31.29 -4.99 -22.32
CA GLU A 43 -31.40 -6.44 -22.54
C GLU A 43 -31.94 -6.76 -23.93
N GLN A 44 -32.94 -6.01 -24.43
CA GLN A 44 -33.44 -6.13 -25.79
C GLN A 44 -32.39 -5.80 -26.85
N GLN A 45 -31.62 -4.73 -26.66
CA GLN A 45 -30.55 -4.33 -27.58
C GLN A 45 -29.43 -5.36 -27.63
N LEU A 46 -29.10 -5.97 -26.51
CA LEU A 46 -28.07 -7.01 -26.41
C LEU A 46 -28.54 -8.38 -26.82
N GLY A 47 -29.84 -8.60 -26.86
CA GLY A 47 -30.46 -9.92 -27.08
C GLY A 47 -30.21 -10.89 -25.92
N LEU A 48 -29.91 -10.38 -24.71
CA LEU A 48 -29.52 -11.17 -23.56
C LEU A 48 -30.21 -10.63 -22.30
N GLY A 49 -30.75 -11.53 -21.45
CA GLY A 49 -31.17 -11.19 -20.10
C GLY A 49 -29.94 -11.03 -19.19
N LEU A 50 -29.84 -9.91 -18.51
CA LEU A 50 -28.75 -9.62 -17.60
C LEU A 50 -29.06 -9.97 -16.15
N PHE A 51 -30.35 -9.98 -15.80
CA PHE A 51 -30.83 -10.30 -14.45
C PHE A 51 -31.98 -11.29 -14.47
N GLU A 52 -32.07 -12.07 -13.41
CA GLU A 52 -33.20 -12.96 -13.13
C GLU A 52 -33.77 -12.65 -11.72
N ARG A 53 -35.08 -12.86 -11.57
CA ARG A 53 -35.77 -12.63 -10.30
C ARG A 53 -35.71 -13.91 -9.47
N ARG A 54 -35.20 -13.82 -8.25
CA ARG A 54 -35.18 -14.90 -7.25
C ARG A 54 -35.80 -14.42 -5.95
N GLU A 55 -36.02 -15.31 -5.00
CA GLU A 55 -36.55 -14.98 -3.66
C GLU A 55 -35.72 -13.89 -2.96
N ALA A 56 -34.38 -13.90 -3.14
CA ALA A 56 -33.44 -12.93 -2.60
C ALA A 56 -33.39 -11.59 -3.39
N GLY A 57 -34.22 -11.38 -4.42
CA GLY A 57 -34.21 -10.18 -5.25
C GLY A 57 -33.74 -10.41 -6.68
N LEU A 58 -33.20 -9.36 -7.32
CA LEU A 58 -32.62 -9.42 -8.65
C LEU A 58 -31.16 -9.89 -8.56
N VAL A 59 -30.86 -11.01 -9.24
CA VAL A 59 -29.51 -11.57 -9.30
C VAL A 59 -29.01 -11.59 -10.74
N PRO A 60 -27.69 -11.37 -10.97
CA PRO A 60 -27.13 -11.41 -12.31
C PRO A 60 -27.21 -12.82 -12.94
N THR A 61 -27.58 -12.90 -14.21
CA THR A 61 -27.45 -14.09 -15.04
C THR A 61 -25.98 -14.39 -15.35
N ALA A 62 -25.70 -15.48 -16.08
CA ALA A 62 -24.34 -15.76 -16.58
C ALA A 62 -23.83 -14.64 -17.51
N ALA A 63 -24.70 -14.00 -18.31
CA ALA A 63 -24.35 -12.84 -19.13
C ALA A 63 -24.08 -11.61 -18.26
N GLY A 64 -24.92 -11.35 -17.26
CA GLY A 64 -24.73 -10.27 -16.29
C GLY A 64 -23.40 -10.40 -15.56
N ARG A 65 -23.07 -11.59 -15.04
CA ARG A 65 -21.77 -11.82 -14.35
C ARG A 65 -20.54 -11.55 -15.22
N ARG A 66 -20.65 -11.69 -16.54
CA ARG A 66 -19.53 -11.35 -17.46
C ARG A 66 -19.47 -9.85 -17.76
N LEU A 67 -20.63 -9.17 -17.83
CA LEU A 67 -20.69 -7.75 -18.23
C LEU A 67 -20.45 -6.79 -17.07
N LEU A 68 -21.06 -7.06 -15.91
CA LEU A 68 -21.08 -6.11 -14.78
C LEU A 68 -19.70 -5.71 -14.23
N PRO A 69 -18.70 -6.61 -14.11
CA PRO A 69 -17.38 -6.18 -13.62
C PRO A 69 -16.73 -5.12 -14.53
N GLY A 70 -16.81 -5.31 -15.86
CA GLY A 70 -16.29 -4.33 -16.82
C GLY A 70 -17.05 -3.00 -16.81
N LEU A 71 -18.37 -3.02 -16.55
CA LEU A 71 -19.16 -1.79 -16.37
C LEU A 71 -18.75 -1.04 -15.09
N SER A 72 -18.62 -1.74 -13.97
CA SER A 72 -18.20 -1.14 -12.71
C SER A 72 -16.82 -0.49 -12.84
N GLU A 73 -15.85 -1.19 -13.44
CA GLU A 73 -14.53 -0.62 -13.72
C GLU A 73 -14.60 0.61 -14.64
N GLY A 74 -15.39 0.53 -15.72
CA GLY A 74 -15.57 1.64 -16.66
C GLY A 74 -16.17 2.88 -16.01
N PHE A 75 -17.22 2.72 -15.21
CA PHE A 75 -17.84 3.86 -14.50
C PHE A 75 -16.96 4.41 -13.39
N GLN A 76 -16.17 3.59 -12.70
CA GLN A 76 -15.16 4.07 -11.74
C GLN A 76 -14.11 4.95 -12.43
N ARG A 77 -13.65 4.60 -13.63
CA ARG A 77 -12.71 5.42 -14.41
C ARG A 77 -13.32 6.75 -14.86
N ILE A 78 -14.60 6.72 -15.30
CA ILE A 78 -15.32 7.96 -15.65
C ILE A 78 -15.45 8.86 -14.42
N ALA A 79 -15.84 8.32 -13.28
CA ALA A 79 -15.98 9.06 -12.03
C ALA A 79 -14.64 9.65 -11.58
N ALA A 80 -13.54 8.91 -11.69
CA ALA A 80 -12.20 9.40 -11.39
C ALA A 80 -11.80 10.55 -12.30
N ALA A 81 -12.06 10.45 -13.62
CA ALA A 81 -11.76 11.52 -14.57
C ALA A 81 -12.57 12.80 -14.30
N VAL A 82 -13.86 12.67 -13.93
CA VAL A 82 -14.70 13.81 -13.53
C VAL A 82 -14.20 14.43 -12.23
N ALA A 83 -13.84 13.61 -11.24
CA ALA A 83 -13.26 14.09 -9.98
C ALA A 83 -11.94 14.82 -10.21
N GLU A 84 -11.08 14.32 -11.09
CA GLU A 84 -9.83 14.98 -11.48
C GLU A 84 -10.08 16.33 -12.17
N ALA A 85 -11.07 16.39 -13.06
CA ALA A 85 -11.44 17.64 -13.77
C ALA A 85 -12.12 18.67 -12.85
N THR A 86 -12.82 18.22 -11.80
CA THR A 86 -13.55 19.09 -10.85
C THR A 86 -12.78 19.37 -9.56
N ALA A 87 -11.62 18.73 -9.34
CA ALA A 87 -10.74 18.96 -8.20
C ALA A 87 -10.04 20.33 -8.30
N GLN A 88 -10.83 21.39 -8.30
CA GLN A 88 -10.38 22.78 -8.26
C GLN A 88 -10.48 23.29 -6.82
N GLU A 89 -9.44 23.14 -6.02
CA GLU A 89 -9.07 24.01 -4.88
C GLU A 89 -8.24 23.36 -3.80
N ARG A 90 -8.21 22.02 -3.68
CA ARG A 90 -7.21 21.33 -2.84
C ARG A 90 -6.44 20.36 -3.73
N GLY A 91 -5.16 20.65 -3.91
CA GLY A 91 -4.30 19.75 -4.66
C GLY A 91 -4.18 18.40 -3.93
N THR A 92 -4.84 17.36 -4.44
CA THR A 92 -4.73 16.01 -3.86
C THR A 92 -3.58 15.26 -4.51
N VAL A 93 -2.71 14.67 -3.70
CA VAL A 93 -1.69 13.70 -4.14
C VAL A 93 -2.02 12.32 -3.58
N THR A 94 -2.20 11.35 -4.47
CA THR A 94 -2.39 9.95 -4.06
C THR A 94 -1.03 9.25 -4.03
N VAL A 95 -0.64 8.81 -2.84
CA VAL A 95 0.65 8.15 -2.59
C VAL A 95 0.44 6.71 -2.16
N THR A 96 1.18 5.78 -2.77
CA THR A 96 1.17 4.38 -2.34
C THR A 96 2.51 3.97 -1.74
N CYS A 97 2.48 3.18 -0.67
CA CYS A 97 3.68 2.63 -0.03
C CYS A 97 3.37 1.31 0.70
N GLY A 98 4.42 0.66 1.19
CA GLY A 98 4.28 -0.50 2.08
C GLY A 98 3.73 -0.11 3.46
N LEU A 99 2.96 -1.01 4.08
CA LEU A 99 2.30 -0.77 5.37
C LEU A 99 3.28 -0.36 6.47
N ALA A 100 4.41 -1.06 6.59
CA ALA A 100 5.42 -0.76 7.61
C ALA A 100 5.97 0.67 7.48
N PHE A 101 6.32 1.11 6.25
CA PHE A 101 6.78 2.47 6.00
C PHE A 101 5.69 3.50 6.31
N ALA A 102 4.45 3.23 5.89
CA ALA A 102 3.32 4.10 6.21
C ALA A 102 3.18 4.29 7.72
N ALA A 103 3.09 3.20 8.48
CA ALA A 103 2.80 3.22 9.90
C ALA A 103 3.97 3.75 10.76
N LYS A 104 5.21 3.41 10.40
CA LYS A 104 6.38 3.70 11.25
C LYS A 104 7.07 5.00 10.91
N TRP A 105 6.98 5.45 9.65
CA TRP A 105 7.72 6.65 9.24
C TRP A 105 6.82 7.75 8.68
N LEU A 106 5.93 7.43 7.71
CA LEU A 106 5.22 8.44 6.95
C LEU A 106 4.10 9.12 7.77
N VAL A 107 3.17 8.32 8.30
CA VAL A 107 1.99 8.84 9.01
C VAL A 107 2.36 9.73 10.21
N PRO A 108 3.32 9.36 11.07
CA PRO A 108 3.76 10.24 12.17
C PRO A 108 4.27 11.62 11.72
N ARG A 109 4.78 11.72 10.47
CA ARG A 109 5.38 12.94 9.92
C ARG A 109 4.44 13.77 9.03
N LEU A 110 3.26 13.23 8.66
CA LEU A 110 2.26 13.95 7.84
C LEU A 110 1.75 15.26 8.50
N VAL A 111 1.80 15.35 9.80
CA VAL A 111 1.50 16.60 10.52
C VAL A 111 2.42 17.74 10.06
N GLY A 112 3.72 17.46 9.86
CA GLY A 112 4.67 18.43 9.33
C GLY A 112 4.41 18.83 7.88
N LEU A 113 3.92 17.90 7.07
CA LEU A 113 3.48 18.22 5.71
C LEU A 113 2.25 19.15 5.72
N ALA A 114 1.24 18.83 6.52
CA ALA A 114 0.03 19.66 6.62
C ALA A 114 0.33 21.08 7.10
N ALA A 115 1.31 21.24 7.98
CA ALA A 115 1.75 22.56 8.43
C ALA A 115 2.50 23.37 7.34
N ARG A 116 3.31 22.69 6.51
CA ARG A 116 4.08 23.35 5.43
C ARG A 116 3.26 23.55 4.14
N HIS A 117 2.28 22.68 3.88
CA HIS A 117 1.45 22.65 2.68
C HIS A 117 -0.02 22.42 3.04
N PRO A 118 -0.71 23.38 3.66
CA PRO A 118 -2.11 23.25 4.08
C PRO A 118 -3.08 23.06 2.90
N GLU A 119 -2.65 23.46 1.70
CA GLU A 119 -3.38 23.27 0.43
C GLU A 119 -3.25 21.86 -0.15
N LEU A 120 -2.32 21.03 0.38
CA LEU A 120 -2.06 19.70 -0.16
C LEU A 120 -2.78 18.63 0.66
N GLU A 121 -3.71 17.93 0.04
CA GLU A 121 -4.34 16.75 0.61
C GLU A 121 -3.58 15.49 0.20
N VAL A 122 -3.22 14.63 1.16
CA VAL A 122 -2.55 13.35 0.90
C VAL A 122 -3.54 12.20 1.05
N ARG A 123 -3.78 11.50 -0.05
CA ARG A 123 -4.49 10.22 -0.05
C ARG A 123 -3.48 9.08 -0.01
N LEU A 124 -3.48 8.31 1.07
CA LEU A 124 -2.55 7.21 1.26
C LEU A 124 -3.20 5.87 0.93
N VAL A 125 -2.51 5.09 0.09
CA VAL A 125 -2.89 3.71 -0.27
C VAL A 125 -1.77 2.76 0.13
N THR A 126 -2.02 1.85 1.07
CA THR A 126 -1.01 0.88 1.49
C THR A 126 -1.11 -0.42 0.70
N THR A 127 -0.05 -0.77 -0.01
CA THR A 127 0.08 -2.05 -0.73
C THR A 127 1.54 -2.39 -1.00
N SER A 128 1.87 -3.69 -0.93
CA SER A 128 3.17 -4.22 -1.33
C SER A 128 3.26 -4.54 -2.83
N ARG A 129 2.12 -4.69 -3.53
CA ARG A 129 2.12 -4.95 -4.96
C ARG A 129 2.58 -3.74 -5.76
N LEU A 130 3.17 -3.98 -6.91
CA LEU A 130 3.43 -2.94 -7.89
C LEU A 130 2.10 -2.47 -8.49
N VAL A 131 1.83 -1.16 -8.41
CA VAL A 131 0.61 -0.53 -8.94
C VAL A 131 0.78 -0.19 -10.42
N GLU A 132 -0.33 -0.18 -11.15
CA GLU A 132 -0.39 0.26 -12.54
C GLU A 132 -0.80 1.74 -12.57
N PHE A 133 0.19 2.65 -12.57
CA PHE A 133 -0.04 4.11 -12.52
C PHE A 133 -0.98 4.65 -13.60
N ASP A 134 -1.03 4.00 -14.77
CA ASP A 134 -1.90 4.41 -15.88
C ASP A 134 -3.36 3.97 -15.68
N ARG A 135 -3.60 3.01 -14.80
CA ARG A 135 -4.92 2.42 -14.54
C ARG A 135 -5.47 2.75 -13.17
N GLU A 136 -4.60 3.05 -12.23
CA GLU A 136 -4.96 3.37 -10.85
C GLU A 136 -4.73 4.88 -10.63
N ASP A 137 -5.61 5.51 -9.86
CA ASP A 137 -5.48 6.93 -9.52
C ASP A 137 -4.41 7.12 -8.43
N ILE A 138 -3.15 6.88 -8.81
CA ILE A 138 -1.98 6.98 -7.94
C ILE A 138 -0.95 7.88 -8.60
N ASP A 139 -0.48 8.89 -7.88
CA ASP A 139 0.51 9.84 -8.37
C ASP A 139 1.94 9.39 -8.11
N LEU A 140 2.20 8.88 -6.91
CA LEU A 140 3.53 8.49 -6.47
C LEU A 140 3.51 7.15 -5.76
N GLY A 141 4.55 6.35 -5.95
CA GLY A 141 4.83 5.17 -5.15
C GLY A 141 6.09 5.34 -4.34
N ILE A 142 6.05 5.00 -3.05
CA ILE A 142 7.25 4.82 -2.25
C ILE A 142 7.51 3.32 -2.18
N ARG A 143 8.61 2.88 -2.78
CA ARG A 143 8.93 1.47 -2.94
C ARG A 143 10.28 1.13 -2.35
N PHE A 144 10.34 -0.01 -1.70
CA PHE A 144 11.59 -0.57 -1.20
C PHE A 144 12.19 -1.52 -2.23
N GLY A 145 13.50 -1.39 -2.51
CA GLY A 145 14.16 -2.25 -3.49
C GLY A 145 15.48 -1.68 -4.01
N ARG A 146 15.90 -2.21 -5.17
CA ARG A 146 17.19 -1.89 -5.82
C ARG A 146 17.10 -0.79 -6.89
N GLY A 147 15.98 -0.09 -7.01
CA GLY A 147 15.82 1.03 -7.95
C GLY A 147 15.49 0.64 -9.40
N ARG A 148 14.97 -0.56 -9.63
CA ARG A 148 14.69 -1.05 -11.00
C ARG A 148 13.19 -1.28 -11.19
N TRP A 149 12.51 -0.31 -11.80
CA TRP A 149 11.09 -0.40 -12.20
C TRP A 149 10.97 0.01 -13.66
N PRO A 150 10.92 -0.96 -14.62
CA PRO A 150 10.82 -0.66 -16.05
C PRO A 150 9.64 0.27 -16.36
N GLY A 151 9.89 1.29 -17.20
CA GLY A 151 8.88 2.26 -17.60
C GLY A 151 8.55 3.35 -16.57
N LEU A 152 9.08 3.31 -15.37
CA LEU A 152 8.87 4.32 -14.35
C LEU A 152 10.11 5.18 -14.13
N LYS A 153 9.89 6.44 -13.79
CA LYS A 153 10.91 7.27 -13.16
C LYS A 153 11.10 6.80 -11.73
N ALA A 154 12.36 6.61 -11.33
CA ALA A 154 12.71 6.19 -9.97
C ALA A 154 13.80 7.13 -9.41
N GLU A 155 13.62 7.57 -8.17
CA GLU A 155 14.57 8.42 -7.44
C GLU A 155 14.82 7.81 -6.07
N LEU A 156 16.09 7.56 -5.73
CA LEU A 156 16.48 7.08 -4.41
C LEU A 156 16.29 8.19 -3.39
N VAL A 157 15.49 7.93 -2.36
CA VAL A 157 15.22 8.90 -1.28
C VAL A 157 15.89 8.53 0.03
N ALA A 158 16.13 7.24 0.28
CA ALA A 158 16.84 6.81 1.48
C ALA A 158 17.51 5.44 1.28
N PRO A 159 18.84 5.35 1.24
CA PRO A 159 19.56 4.08 1.31
C PRO A 159 19.33 3.44 2.68
N GLN A 160 19.17 2.12 2.70
CA GLN A 160 18.82 1.38 3.91
C GLN A 160 19.80 0.23 4.14
N PRO A 161 20.88 0.44 4.91
CA PRO A 161 21.68 -0.68 5.40
C PRO A 161 20.87 -1.47 6.42
N LEU A 162 21.12 -2.78 6.50
CA LEU A 162 20.53 -3.62 7.54
C LEU A 162 21.26 -3.43 8.85
N ILE A 163 20.50 -3.35 9.93
CA ILE A 163 21.00 -3.29 11.30
C ILE A 163 20.27 -4.30 12.19
N PRO A 164 20.98 -5.11 12.98
CA PRO A 164 20.33 -5.99 13.96
C PRO A 164 19.89 -5.16 15.18
N VAL A 165 18.60 -5.26 15.53
CA VAL A 165 17.99 -4.53 16.65
C VAL A 165 17.23 -5.47 17.57
N CYS A 166 17.15 -5.10 18.85
CA CYS A 166 16.36 -5.82 19.84
C CYS A 166 15.91 -4.89 20.97
N ALA A 167 15.03 -5.36 21.84
CA ALA A 167 14.72 -4.67 23.10
C ALA A 167 15.95 -4.62 24.02
N PRO A 168 16.13 -3.57 24.86
CA PRO A 168 17.29 -3.42 25.75
C PRO A 168 17.54 -4.63 26.65
N ALA A 169 16.51 -5.29 27.15
CA ALA A 169 16.66 -6.48 27.99
C ALA A 169 17.34 -7.64 27.26
N ILE A 170 17.07 -7.80 25.95
CA ILE A 170 17.73 -8.82 25.12
C ILE A 170 19.21 -8.47 24.94
N ALA A 171 19.52 -7.20 24.64
CA ALA A 171 20.90 -6.75 24.47
C ALA A 171 21.72 -6.97 25.74
N ALA A 172 21.15 -6.71 26.92
CA ALA A 172 21.77 -6.99 28.22
C ALA A 172 22.08 -8.47 28.39
N ALA A 173 21.12 -9.36 28.08
CA ALA A 173 21.33 -10.81 28.14
C ALA A 173 22.40 -11.31 27.14
N LEU A 174 22.48 -10.72 25.95
CA LEU A 174 23.50 -11.06 24.95
C LEU A 174 24.92 -10.66 25.39
N ALA A 175 25.04 -9.64 26.23
CA ALA A 175 26.31 -9.15 26.74
C ALA A 175 26.86 -9.98 27.92
N ASP A 176 26.05 -10.81 28.57
CA ASP A 176 26.49 -11.65 29.67
C ASP A 176 26.95 -13.05 29.16
N PRO A 177 28.26 -13.35 29.23
CA PRO A 177 28.78 -14.65 28.76
C PRO A 177 28.30 -15.88 29.57
N ALA A 178 27.79 -15.64 30.80
CA ALA A 178 27.33 -16.70 31.69
C ALA A 178 25.88 -17.12 31.40
N ASP A 179 25.18 -16.39 30.59
CA ASP A 179 23.76 -16.61 30.37
C ASP A 179 23.50 -17.59 29.21
N GLY A 180 23.19 -18.85 29.58
CA GLY A 180 22.70 -19.87 28.63
C GLY A 180 21.51 -19.45 27.78
N PRO A 181 20.60 -18.52 28.24
CA PRO A 181 19.50 -17.98 27.49
C PRO A 181 19.90 -17.18 26.23
N ALA A 182 21.11 -16.61 26.17
CA ALA A 182 21.59 -15.90 24.99
C ALA A 182 21.53 -16.75 23.71
N ARG A 183 21.81 -18.07 23.83
CA ARG A 183 21.71 -19.03 22.71
C ARG A 183 20.29 -19.38 22.31
N ALA A 184 19.31 -19.05 23.11
CA ALA A 184 17.89 -19.32 22.85
C ALA A 184 17.13 -18.10 22.32
N THR A 185 17.79 -16.93 22.21
CA THR A 185 17.14 -15.69 21.70
C THR A 185 16.73 -15.89 20.24
N PRO A 186 15.42 -15.82 19.92
CA PRO A 186 14.98 -16.02 18.54
C PRO A 186 15.47 -14.91 17.60
N LEU A 187 15.68 -15.29 16.35
CA LEU A 187 15.87 -14.35 15.25
C LEU A 187 14.53 -14.11 14.55
N ILE A 188 14.11 -12.86 14.53
CA ILE A 188 12.86 -12.45 13.89
C ILE A 188 13.09 -12.35 12.38
N GLU A 189 12.25 -13.01 11.61
CA GLU A 189 12.24 -13.00 10.14
C GLU A 189 10.98 -12.30 9.63
N ASP A 190 11.17 -11.35 8.72
CA ASP A 190 10.14 -10.79 7.87
C ASP A 190 10.09 -11.62 6.58
N GLU A 191 8.97 -12.33 6.35
CA GLU A 191 8.82 -13.22 5.19
C GLU A 191 8.80 -12.47 3.83
N GLN A 192 8.58 -11.17 3.84
CA GLN A 192 8.66 -10.31 2.65
C GLN A 192 10.03 -9.62 2.50
N SER A 193 10.94 -9.85 3.41
CA SER A 193 12.27 -9.22 3.36
C SER A 193 13.07 -9.71 2.17
N LEU A 194 13.70 -8.77 1.46
CA LEU A 194 14.64 -9.07 0.36
C LEU A 194 16.01 -9.55 0.85
N PHE A 195 16.24 -9.56 2.16
CA PHE A 195 17.51 -9.94 2.77
C PHE A 195 17.28 -10.54 4.15
N GLY A 196 17.60 -11.79 4.33
CA GLY A 196 17.36 -12.54 5.57
C GLY A 196 18.63 -12.78 6.38
N TRP A 197 18.45 -13.44 7.52
CA TRP A 197 19.53 -13.78 8.47
C TRP A 197 20.64 -14.63 7.84
N ASP A 198 20.32 -15.59 6.98
CA ASP A 198 21.33 -16.46 6.38
C ASP A 198 22.27 -15.67 5.47
N ALA A 199 21.73 -14.73 4.70
CA ALA A 199 22.53 -13.82 3.88
C ALA A 199 23.36 -12.86 4.75
N TRP A 200 22.81 -12.39 5.88
CA TRP A 200 23.53 -11.53 6.82
C TRP A 200 24.69 -12.25 7.50
N LEU A 201 24.48 -13.50 7.95
CA LEU A 201 25.53 -14.33 8.54
C LEU A 201 26.63 -14.65 7.52
N ALA A 202 26.25 -14.97 6.28
CA ALA A 202 27.20 -15.22 5.20
C ALA A 202 28.03 -13.97 4.83
N ALA A 203 27.48 -12.78 5.03
CA ALA A 203 28.16 -11.51 4.79
C ALA A 203 29.06 -11.03 5.96
N GLY A 204 29.28 -11.86 6.98
CA GLY A 204 30.17 -11.58 8.10
C GLY A 204 29.51 -11.32 9.43
N GLY A 205 28.20 -11.58 9.55
CA GLY A 205 27.51 -11.50 10.84
C GLY A 205 28.06 -12.51 11.86
N PRO A 206 27.82 -12.29 13.18
CA PRO A 206 28.36 -13.15 14.24
C PRO A 206 27.94 -14.61 14.07
N ALA A 207 28.90 -15.50 13.91
CA ALA A 207 28.68 -16.94 13.76
C ALA A 207 27.95 -17.57 14.97
N THR A 208 27.99 -16.90 16.12
CA THR A 208 27.28 -17.29 17.33
C THR A 208 25.76 -17.35 17.16
N LEU A 209 25.19 -16.61 16.20
CA LEU A 209 23.77 -16.62 15.89
C LEU A 209 23.35 -17.76 14.94
N ALA A 210 24.31 -18.49 14.37
CA ALA A 210 24.00 -19.67 13.58
C ALA A 210 23.29 -20.71 14.45
N GLY A 211 22.14 -21.22 14.00
CA GLY A 211 21.34 -22.19 14.76
C GLY A 211 20.38 -21.60 15.79
N HIS A 212 20.34 -20.29 15.95
CA HIS A 212 19.29 -19.66 16.78
C HIS A 212 17.89 -19.94 16.21
N PRO A 213 16.87 -20.13 17.07
CA PRO A 213 15.50 -20.37 16.63
C PRO A 213 14.98 -19.19 15.81
N ARG A 214 14.12 -19.47 14.83
CA ARG A 214 13.55 -18.46 13.95
C ARG A 214 12.09 -18.20 14.33
N ARG A 215 11.69 -16.93 14.37
CA ARG A 215 10.28 -16.50 14.48
C ARG A 215 9.92 -15.72 13.25
N ARG A 216 8.93 -16.20 12.50
CA ARG A 216 8.52 -15.62 11.23
C ARG A 216 7.30 -14.76 11.38
N PHE A 217 7.33 -13.61 10.73
CA PHE A 217 6.22 -12.68 10.66
C PHE A 217 5.94 -12.34 9.19
N PRO A 218 4.67 -12.15 8.81
CA PRO A 218 4.29 -11.97 7.40
C PRO A 218 4.82 -10.68 6.78
N ASP A 219 5.18 -9.67 7.59
CA ASP A 219 5.70 -8.40 7.12
C ASP A 219 6.52 -7.64 8.18
N ALA A 220 7.23 -6.61 7.74
CA ALA A 220 8.07 -5.78 8.60
C ALA A 220 7.29 -5.02 9.69
N SER A 221 6.00 -4.72 9.52
CA SER A 221 5.22 -4.00 10.53
C SER A 221 5.03 -4.84 11.79
N LEU A 222 4.76 -6.13 11.63
CA LEU A 222 4.67 -7.08 12.74
C LEU A 222 6.05 -7.44 13.30
N ALA A 223 7.08 -7.52 12.45
CA ALA A 223 8.45 -7.77 12.90
C ALA A 223 8.96 -6.66 13.83
N VAL A 224 8.66 -5.39 13.53
CA VAL A 224 8.97 -4.24 14.43
C VAL A 224 8.30 -4.41 15.78
N GLU A 225 7.00 -4.73 15.80
CA GLU A 225 6.25 -4.91 17.05
C GLU A 225 6.81 -6.08 17.87
N ALA A 226 7.15 -7.18 17.21
CA ALA A 226 7.76 -8.32 17.86
C ALA A 226 9.12 -7.98 18.50
N ALA A 227 9.96 -7.18 17.81
CA ALA A 227 11.24 -6.73 18.34
C ALA A 227 11.03 -5.80 19.56
N LEU A 228 10.08 -4.86 19.49
CA LEU A 228 9.71 -3.96 20.59
C LEU A 228 9.18 -4.73 21.82
N ALA A 229 8.42 -5.79 21.57
CA ALA A 229 7.90 -6.65 22.63
C ALA A 229 8.94 -7.65 23.21
N GLY A 230 10.18 -7.61 22.74
CA GLY A 230 11.25 -8.47 23.23
C GLY A 230 11.16 -9.92 22.73
N HIS A 231 10.55 -10.17 21.59
CA HIS A 231 10.42 -11.51 21.02
C HIS A 231 11.68 -12.05 20.36
N GLY A 232 12.73 -11.22 20.22
CA GLY A 232 13.99 -11.64 19.60
C GLY A 232 14.78 -10.49 18.98
N ILE A 233 15.75 -10.84 18.16
CA ILE A 233 16.57 -9.90 17.38
C ILE A 233 16.01 -9.82 15.98
N TRP A 234 15.83 -8.63 15.45
CA TRP A 234 15.36 -8.40 14.08
C TRP A 234 16.41 -7.68 13.24
N LEU A 235 16.55 -8.10 11.96
CA LEU A 235 17.29 -7.35 10.96
C LEU A 235 16.42 -6.23 10.41
N ALA A 236 16.64 -5.03 10.92
CA ALA A 236 15.80 -3.87 10.65
C ALA A 236 16.37 -2.99 9.54
N TRP A 237 15.45 -2.32 8.87
CA TRP A 237 15.72 -1.17 8.04
C TRP A 237 15.64 0.07 8.92
N PRO A 238 16.69 0.94 9.00
CA PRO A 238 16.76 2.05 9.94
C PRO A 238 15.51 2.92 10.01
N LEU A 239 14.96 3.33 8.87
CA LEU A 239 13.75 4.18 8.83
C LEU A 239 12.54 3.58 9.55
N LEU A 240 12.43 2.26 9.66
CA LEU A 240 11.30 1.62 10.34
C LEU A 240 11.47 1.59 11.86
N VAL A 241 12.67 1.81 12.37
CA VAL A 241 13.00 1.71 13.80
C VAL A 241 13.66 2.97 14.37
N ASP A 242 13.79 4.02 13.57
CA ASP A 242 14.48 5.25 13.94
C ASP A 242 13.92 5.85 15.26
N ASP A 243 12.62 6.08 15.32
CA ASP A 243 11.95 6.61 16.52
C ASP A 243 12.08 5.68 17.74
N ALA A 244 12.18 4.36 17.51
CA ALA A 244 12.37 3.38 18.57
C ALA A 244 13.82 3.35 19.08
N LEU A 245 14.78 3.55 18.20
CA LEU A 245 16.20 3.69 18.56
C LEU A 245 16.47 5.00 19.30
N GLN A 246 15.94 6.11 18.80
CA GLN A 246 16.08 7.43 19.44
C GLN A 246 15.46 7.46 20.84
N SER A 247 14.32 6.81 21.03
CA SER A 247 13.64 6.71 22.35
C SER A 247 14.20 5.61 23.24
N GLY A 248 15.20 4.85 22.81
CA GLY A 248 15.79 3.75 23.58
C GLY A 248 14.88 2.52 23.75
N ARG A 249 13.73 2.45 23.07
CA ARG A 249 12.85 1.27 23.08
C ARG A 249 13.44 0.09 22.33
N LEU A 250 14.26 0.36 21.32
CA LEU A 250 15.14 -0.62 20.68
C LEU A 250 16.57 -0.14 20.79
N VAL A 251 17.49 -1.10 20.78
CA VAL A 251 18.94 -0.87 20.71
C VAL A 251 19.54 -1.74 19.62
N ARG A 252 20.73 -1.38 19.15
CA ARG A 252 21.48 -2.26 18.26
C ARG A 252 22.00 -3.47 19.05
N ALA A 253 21.65 -4.66 18.57
CA ALA A 253 22.13 -5.90 19.16
C ALA A 253 23.64 -6.13 18.88
N PHE A 254 24.09 -5.67 17.69
CA PHE A 254 25.49 -5.76 17.24
C PHE A 254 25.86 -4.48 16.48
N PRO A 255 27.15 -4.08 16.48
CA PRO A 255 27.61 -2.87 15.79
C PRO A 255 27.58 -2.98 14.27
N ASP A 256 27.60 -4.23 13.76
CA ASP A 256 27.71 -4.50 12.33
C ASP A 256 26.48 -4.03 11.57
N ARG A 257 26.74 -3.45 10.40
CA ARG A 257 25.72 -3.07 9.42
C ARG A 257 26.12 -3.62 8.06
N ILE A 258 25.15 -4.06 7.27
CA ILE A 258 25.39 -4.55 5.93
C ILE A 258 24.63 -3.69 4.94
N ASP A 259 25.36 -3.16 3.96
CA ASP A 259 24.77 -2.52 2.81
C ASP A 259 24.39 -3.58 1.77
N ALA A 260 23.10 -3.87 1.66
CA ALA A 260 22.56 -4.81 0.68
C ALA A 260 22.22 -4.13 -0.67
N GLY A 261 22.58 -2.87 -0.86
CA GLY A 261 22.23 -2.07 -2.02
C GLY A 261 20.72 -1.84 -2.16
N LEU A 262 20.02 -1.79 -1.02
CA LEU A 262 18.58 -1.59 -0.94
C LEU A 262 18.25 -0.20 -0.37
N GLY A 263 17.08 0.30 -0.71
CA GLY A 263 16.63 1.60 -0.22
C GLY A 263 15.18 1.89 -0.55
N TYR A 264 14.69 3.00 -0.03
CA TYR A 264 13.40 3.55 -0.41
C TYR A 264 13.55 4.44 -1.63
N TRP A 265 12.64 4.27 -2.56
CA TRP A 265 12.60 4.97 -3.84
C TRP A 265 11.24 5.60 -4.05
N LEU A 266 11.22 6.81 -4.56
CA LEU A 266 10.03 7.39 -5.17
C LEU A 266 9.94 6.91 -6.62
N VAL A 267 8.77 6.39 -6.99
CA VAL A 267 8.52 5.90 -8.35
C VAL A 267 7.21 6.46 -8.89
N SER A 268 7.17 6.76 -10.18
CA SER A 268 5.97 7.22 -10.88
C SER A 268 6.18 7.20 -12.40
N THR A 269 5.08 7.40 -13.16
CA THR A 269 5.21 7.72 -14.59
C THR A 269 5.75 9.14 -14.80
N PRO A 270 6.40 9.43 -15.93
CA PRO A 270 6.88 10.79 -16.24
C PRO A 270 5.78 11.86 -16.21
N ALA A 271 4.54 11.50 -16.56
CA ALA A 271 3.39 12.41 -16.55
C ALA A 271 2.98 12.78 -15.12
N ARG A 272 2.71 11.77 -14.27
CA ARG A 272 2.33 11.96 -12.87
C ARG A 272 3.43 12.62 -12.05
N TRP A 273 4.70 12.33 -12.38
CA TRP A 273 5.86 12.94 -11.73
C TRP A 273 5.90 14.47 -11.83
N ARG A 274 5.37 15.03 -12.93
CA ARG A 274 5.38 16.49 -13.19
C ARG A 274 4.23 17.24 -12.52
N ARG A 275 3.25 16.56 -11.95
CA ARG A 275 2.13 17.19 -11.25
C ARG A 275 2.65 18.07 -10.11
N PRO A 276 2.13 19.30 -9.92
CA PRO A 276 2.57 20.21 -8.86
C PRO A 276 2.45 19.59 -7.46
N GLU A 277 1.35 18.85 -7.21
CA GLU A 277 1.08 18.16 -5.95
C GLU A 277 2.14 17.09 -5.67
N ALA A 278 2.45 16.28 -6.69
CA ALA A 278 3.51 15.27 -6.60
C ALA A 278 4.89 15.92 -6.35
N ALA A 279 5.17 17.07 -6.97
CA ALA A 279 6.41 17.79 -6.75
C ALA A 279 6.52 18.35 -5.32
N ARG A 280 5.43 18.92 -4.76
CA ARG A 280 5.39 19.40 -3.37
C ARG A 280 5.60 18.26 -2.38
N PHE A 281 4.87 17.15 -2.55
CA PHE A 281 5.05 15.97 -1.70
C PHE A 281 6.48 15.41 -1.75
N ARG A 282 7.06 15.29 -2.95
CA ARG A 282 8.46 14.83 -3.11
C ARG A 282 9.45 15.75 -2.41
N GLY A 283 9.32 17.06 -2.62
CA GLY A 283 10.18 18.06 -1.98
C GLY A 283 10.13 17.96 -0.45
N TRP A 284 8.94 17.84 0.12
CA TRP A 284 8.76 17.62 1.55
C TRP A 284 9.37 16.28 2.00
N LEU A 285 9.07 15.19 1.32
CA LEU A 285 9.57 13.86 1.70
C LEU A 285 11.11 13.84 1.72
N THR A 286 11.74 14.35 0.66
CA THR A 286 13.20 14.36 0.53
C THR A 286 13.85 15.25 1.61
N SER A 287 13.27 16.42 1.93
CA SER A 287 13.78 17.27 3.00
C SER A 287 13.67 16.59 4.38
N THR A 288 12.53 15.95 4.65
CA THR A 288 12.28 15.27 5.94
C THR A 288 13.13 14.01 6.13
N LEU A 289 13.52 13.34 5.02
CA LEU A 289 14.44 12.19 5.08
C LEU A 289 15.91 12.62 5.22
N GLY A 290 16.25 13.87 4.91
CA GLY A 290 17.60 14.43 5.03
C GLY A 290 17.88 15.09 6.38
N GLU A 291 16.85 15.32 7.18
CA GLU A 291 16.93 15.80 8.57
C GLU A 291 17.26 14.64 9.53
#